data_a3fdc253eebb7e41ef5f5597a1d6e716
#
_entry.id   a3fdc253eebb7e41ef5f5597a1d6e716
#
_cell.length_a   1.000
_cell.length_b   1.000
_cell.length_c   1.000
_cell.angle_alpha   90.00
_cell.angle_beta   90.00
_cell.angle_gamma   90.00
#
_symmetry.space_group_name_H-M   'P 1'
#
loop_
_entity.id
_entity.type
_entity.pdbx_description
1 polymer ?
#
loop_
_entity_poly.entity_id
_entity_poly.type
_entity_poly.pdbx_seq_one_letter_code
_entity_poly.pdbx_strand_id
1 'polypeptide(L)'
;KWVSVLTAAAMLCTGIGAVKTVTPIQASAADSIEDSMNWDTLNIGGGGFVSGIITGDDQMYARTDVGGAYRYDYDQKRWIQLLGFLNEADRGLLSVDAMCVDPNDDDTLYLLCGCAYFSDARTVIFRSHDAGETFEEIDVTDMIQVHGNGYGRQTGESIAVDPDNPNIIYCGGDVTAGDSALIMSEDGGDTWSPVMGYDKLGLFEYSIKW
;
A
#
# COMPACT_ATOMS: atom_id res chain seq x y z
N LYS A 1 -22.22 2.36 42.59
CA LYS A 1 -21.42 3.52 43.05
C LYS A 1 -20.20 2.97 43.77
N TRP A 2 -19.06 2.82 43.11
CA TRP A 2 -17.77 2.62 43.75
C TRP A 2 -16.79 3.60 43.12
N VAL A 3 -16.32 4.54 43.90
CA VAL A 3 -15.26 5.49 43.54
C VAL A 3 -13.96 4.85 44.02
N SER A 4 -13.08 4.50 43.10
CA SER A 4 -11.73 4.05 43.43
C SER A 4 -10.81 5.25 43.46
N VAL A 5 -10.38 5.64 44.64
CA VAL A 5 -9.33 6.63 44.88
C VAL A 5 -7.98 5.93 44.79
N LEU A 6 -7.18 6.24 43.76
CA LEU A 6 -5.78 5.83 43.69
C LEU A 6 -4.94 6.90 44.35
N THR A 7 -4.42 6.60 45.52
CA THR A 7 -3.38 7.38 46.22
C THR A 7 -2.02 7.05 45.65
N ALA A 8 -1.39 8.02 44.98
CA ALA A 8 0.01 7.93 44.55
C ALA A 8 0.92 8.31 45.73
N ALA A 9 1.81 7.39 46.12
CA ALA A 9 2.86 7.64 47.10
C ALA A 9 4.00 8.45 46.42
N ALA A 10 4.32 9.63 46.96
CA ALA A 10 5.45 10.42 46.55
C ALA A 10 6.72 9.94 47.25
N MET A 11 7.73 9.47 46.50
CA MET A 11 9.09 9.30 46.99
C MET A 11 9.83 10.64 46.87
N LEU A 12 10.24 11.20 47.99
CA LEU A 12 11.16 12.32 48.02
C LEU A 12 12.58 11.84 47.68
N CYS A 13 13.09 12.23 46.51
CA CYS A 13 14.52 12.25 46.25
C CYS A 13 14.95 13.70 46.23
N THR A 14 15.79 14.12 47.20
CA THR A 14 16.43 15.43 47.27
C THR A 14 17.57 15.48 46.25
N GLY A 15 17.29 16.06 45.08
CA GLY A 15 18.27 16.45 44.07
C GLY A 15 17.76 17.71 43.38
N ILE A 16 18.53 18.82 43.50
CA ILE A 16 18.20 20.14 42.95
C ILE A 16 18.27 20.04 41.42
N GLY A 17 17.16 19.88 40.76
CA GLY A 17 16.97 19.98 39.34
C GLY A 17 15.52 20.39 39.09
N ALA A 18 15.30 21.47 38.36
CA ALA A 18 13.96 21.95 38.03
C ALA A 18 13.19 20.87 37.28
N VAL A 19 12.29 20.19 37.98
CA VAL A 19 11.33 19.28 37.37
C VAL A 19 10.35 20.14 36.58
N LYS A 20 10.45 20.10 35.25
CA LYS A 20 9.36 20.58 34.41
C LYS A 20 8.18 19.67 34.67
N THR A 21 7.17 20.16 35.33
CA THR A 21 5.87 19.48 35.42
C THR A 21 5.31 19.33 34.00
N VAL A 22 5.39 18.12 33.46
CA VAL A 22 4.64 17.77 32.28
C VAL A 22 3.18 17.68 32.71
N THR A 23 2.39 18.67 32.39
CA THR A 23 0.94 18.57 32.50
C THR A 23 0.50 17.43 31.60
N PRO A 24 -0.22 16.42 32.11
CA PRO A 24 -0.77 15.40 31.23
C PRO A 24 -1.67 16.11 30.21
N ILE A 25 -1.44 15.85 28.93
CA ILE A 25 -2.38 16.23 27.89
C ILE A 25 -3.65 15.47 28.25
N GLN A 26 -4.63 16.17 28.76
CA GLN A 26 -5.97 15.63 28.91
C GLN A 26 -6.48 15.44 27.51
N ALA A 27 -6.46 14.19 27.01
CA ALA A 27 -7.21 13.85 25.82
C ALA A 27 -8.66 14.22 26.18
N SER A 28 -9.15 15.32 25.66
CA SER A 28 -10.57 15.60 25.64
C SER A 28 -11.18 14.38 24.95
N ALA A 29 -12.00 13.67 25.67
CA ALA A 29 -12.75 12.57 25.09
C ALA A 29 -13.36 13.12 23.81
N ALA A 30 -13.10 12.47 22.71
CA ALA A 30 -13.79 12.73 21.47
C ALA A 30 -15.27 12.29 21.66
N ASP A 31 -15.97 13.00 22.53
CA ASP A 31 -17.40 13.02 22.50
C ASP A 31 -17.76 13.67 21.17
N SER A 32 -18.26 12.91 20.26
CA SER A 32 -18.99 13.36 19.09
C SER A 32 -18.42 13.10 17.69
N ILE A 33 -17.24 12.57 17.48
CA ILE A 33 -16.87 12.20 16.12
C ILE A 33 -17.70 11.00 15.65
N GLU A 34 -17.88 10.00 16.50
CA GLU A 34 -18.70 8.82 16.17
C GLU A 34 -20.18 9.15 15.93
N ASP A 35 -20.75 10.08 16.70
CA ASP A 35 -22.17 10.50 16.55
C ASP A 35 -22.39 11.36 15.29
N SER A 36 -21.32 11.94 14.70
CA SER A 36 -21.39 12.72 13.46
C SER A 36 -20.98 11.93 12.21
N MET A 37 -20.41 10.73 12.37
CA MET A 37 -20.04 9.88 11.25
C MET A 37 -21.26 9.19 10.68
N ASN A 38 -21.51 9.42 9.40
CA ASN A 38 -22.47 8.64 8.64
C ASN A 38 -21.74 7.52 7.93
N TRP A 39 -22.00 6.28 8.33
CA TRP A 39 -21.40 5.10 7.71
C TRP A 39 -22.27 4.61 6.58
N ASP A 40 -21.68 4.46 5.39
CA ASP A 40 -22.34 3.89 4.22
C ASP A 40 -21.49 2.77 3.62
N THR A 41 -22.13 1.88 2.88
CA THR A 41 -21.46 0.75 2.25
C THR A 41 -20.97 1.15 0.87
N LEU A 42 -19.66 1.07 0.64
CA LEU A 42 -19.04 1.23 -0.68
C LEU A 42 -18.96 -0.15 -1.36
N ASN A 43 -20.01 -0.53 -2.09
CA ASN A 43 -20.03 -1.80 -2.80
C ASN A 43 -19.09 -1.75 -4.00
N ILE A 44 -18.00 -2.54 -3.97
CA ILE A 44 -17.02 -2.57 -5.05
C ILE A 44 -17.55 -3.26 -6.32
N GLY A 45 -18.54 -4.14 -6.16
CA GLY A 45 -19.19 -4.81 -7.30
C GLY A 45 -18.34 -5.85 -8.01
N GLY A 46 -17.18 -6.18 -7.48
CA GLY A 46 -16.21 -7.14 -8.02
C GLY A 46 -15.93 -8.30 -7.09
N GLY A 47 -15.07 -9.22 -7.54
CA GLY A 47 -14.61 -10.37 -6.77
C GLY A 47 -13.34 -10.08 -5.98
N GLY A 48 -13.02 -10.98 -5.04
CA GLY A 48 -11.80 -10.93 -4.26
C GLY A 48 -11.97 -10.24 -2.91
N PHE A 49 -10.88 -10.29 -2.15
CA PHE A 49 -10.75 -9.61 -0.87
C PHE A 49 -10.09 -8.23 -1.10
N VAL A 50 -10.72 -7.16 -0.63
CA VAL A 50 -10.12 -5.82 -0.68
C VAL A 50 -8.94 -5.81 0.28
N SER A 51 -7.73 -5.74 -0.26
CA SER A 51 -6.49 -5.84 0.48
C SER A 51 -5.81 -4.50 0.73
N GLY A 52 -6.23 -3.42 0.02
CA GLY A 52 -5.73 -2.07 0.23
C GLY A 52 -6.66 -1.02 -0.35
N ILE A 53 -6.63 0.17 0.25
CA ILE A 53 -7.27 1.39 -0.25
C ILE A 53 -6.26 2.51 -0.14
N ILE A 54 -6.09 3.29 -1.21
CA ILE A 54 -5.27 4.51 -1.24
C ILE A 54 -6.16 5.67 -1.63
N THR A 55 -5.96 6.79 -0.96
CA THR A 55 -6.63 8.07 -1.27
C THR A 55 -5.58 9.11 -1.59
N GLY A 56 -5.72 9.79 -2.72
CA GLY A 56 -5.07 11.04 -3.03
C GLY A 56 -5.95 12.24 -2.65
N ASP A 57 -5.67 13.38 -3.25
CA ASP A 57 -6.46 14.61 -3.04
C ASP A 57 -7.83 14.51 -3.73
N ASP A 58 -7.87 13.99 -4.96
CA ASP A 58 -9.07 13.90 -5.79
C ASP A 58 -9.46 12.46 -6.13
N GLN A 59 -8.57 11.49 -5.93
CA GLN A 59 -8.78 10.09 -6.31
C GLN A 59 -8.85 9.15 -5.12
N MET A 60 -9.59 8.06 -5.27
CA MET A 60 -9.59 6.94 -4.33
C MET A 60 -9.51 5.63 -5.11
N TYR A 61 -8.54 4.81 -4.75
CA TYR A 61 -8.28 3.52 -5.39
C TYR A 61 -8.41 2.38 -4.38
N ALA A 62 -8.83 1.22 -4.86
CA ALA A 62 -8.86 -0.02 -4.09
C ALA A 62 -8.22 -1.14 -4.87
N ARG A 63 -7.48 -2.02 -4.18
CA ARG A 63 -6.94 -3.24 -4.76
C ARG A 63 -7.53 -4.49 -4.12
N THR A 64 -7.57 -5.56 -4.89
CA THR A 64 -8.04 -6.86 -4.44
C THR A 64 -7.04 -7.95 -4.73
N ASP A 65 -7.16 -9.05 -4.01
CA ASP A 65 -6.27 -10.20 -4.13
C ASP A 65 -6.48 -11.02 -5.42
N VAL A 66 -7.65 -10.97 -6.06
CA VAL A 66 -7.96 -11.73 -7.29
C VAL A 66 -8.90 -11.02 -8.27
N GLY A 67 -9.36 -9.83 -7.95
CA GLY A 67 -10.38 -9.09 -8.74
C GLY A 67 -9.85 -7.84 -9.42
N GLY A 68 -8.52 -7.57 -9.36
CA GLY A 68 -7.91 -6.38 -9.94
C GLY A 68 -7.94 -5.17 -9.02
N ALA A 69 -7.80 -4.00 -9.63
CA ALA A 69 -7.86 -2.70 -8.97
C ALA A 69 -9.07 -1.90 -9.44
N TYR A 70 -9.46 -0.93 -8.64
CA TYR A 70 -10.65 -0.13 -8.87
C TYR A 70 -10.37 1.33 -8.49
N ARG A 71 -10.99 2.27 -9.24
CA ARG A 71 -11.08 3.69 -8.91
C ARG A 71 -12.52 4.03 -8.52
N TYR A 72 -12.69 4.87 -7.51
CA TYR A 72 -14.02 5.33 -7.11
C TYR A 72 -14.45 6.56 -7.93
N ASP A 73 -15.59 6.44 -8.58
CA ASP A 73 -16.26 7.54 -9.28
C ASP A 73 -17.19 8.25 -8.29
N TYR A 74 -16.83 9.45 -7.87
CA TYR A 74 -17.58 10.24 -6.91
C TYR A 74 -18.91 10.76 -7.46
N ASP A 75 -19.00 10.99 -8.77
CA ASP A 75 -20.22 11.48 -9.41
C ASP A 75 -21.26 10.37 -9.51
N GLN A 76 -20.86 9.19 -9.92
CA GLN A 76 -21.73 8.02 -10.07
C GLN A 76 -21.82 7.18 -8.79
N LYS A 77 -21.01 7.49 -7.78
CA LYS A 77 -20.92 6.76 -6.50
C LYS A 77 -20.71 5.26 -6.69
N ARG A 78 -19.80 4.90 -7.53
CA ARG A 78 -19.47 3.50 -7.85
C ARG A 78 -17.97 3.30 -8.08
N TRP A 79 -17.55 2.06 -7.94
CA TRP A 79 -16.21 1.64 -8.32
C TRP A 79 -16.13 1.30 -9.81
N ILE A 80 -15.08 1.74 -10.47
CA ILE A 80 -14.72 1.43 -11.86
C ILE A 80 -13.55 0.48 -11.82
N GLN A 81 -13.69 -0.71 -12.44
CA GLN A 81 -12.60 -1.66 -12.55
C GLN A 81 -11.56 -1.16 -13.56
N LEU A 82 -10.28 -1.16 -13.15
CA LEU A 82 -9.18 -0.62 -13.95
C LEU A 82 -8.55 -1.66 -14.88
N LEU A 83 -8.46 -2.93 -14.46
CA LEU A 83 -7.79 -3.99 -15.21
C LEU A 83 -8.74 -4.83 -16.08
N GLY A 84 -9.88 -4.28 -16.49
CA GLY A 84 -10.88 -4.97 -17.31
C GLY A 84 -10.42 -5.31 -18.73
N PHE A 85 -9.27 -4.83 -19.18
CA PHE A 85 -8.67 -5.15 -20.48
C PHE A 85 -7.87 -6.46 -20.46
N LEU A 86 -7.55 -7.01 -19.30
CA LEU A 86 -6.82 -8.28 -19.18
C LEU A 86 -7.68 -9.45 -19.65
N ASN A 87 -7.06 -10.38 -20.36
CA ASN A 87 -7.71 -11.58 -20.86
C ASN A 87 -7.48 -12.78 -19.92
N GLU A 88 -8.07 -13.93 -20.25
CA GLU A 88 -7.98 -15.15 -19.42
C GLU A 88 -6.53 -15.66 -19.25
N ALA A 89 -5.65 -15.45 -20.22
CA ALA A 89 -4.25 -15.87 -20.10
C ALA A 89 -3.51 -15.03 -19.05
N ASP A 90 -3.92 -13.77 -18.86
CA ASP A 90 -3.31 -12.82 -17.94
C ASP A 90 -4.04 -12.72 -16.59
N ARG A 91 -4.98 -13.64 -16.31
CA ARG A 91 -5.80 -13.59 -15.08
C ARG A 91 -4.99 -13.53 -13.78
N GLY A 92 -3.75 -14.03 -13.78
CA GLY A 92 -2.85 -13.93 -12.63
C GLY A 92 -2.49 -12.49 -12.27
N LEU A 93 -2.54 -11.57 -13.25
CA LEU A 93 -2.28 -10.15 -13.06
C LEU A 93 -3.47 -9.39 -12.45
N LEU A 94 -4.64 -10.04 -12.30
CA LEU A 94 -5.74 -9.51 -11.48
C LEU A 94 -5.46 -9.63 -9.97
N SER A 95 -4.39 -10.32 -9.58
CA SER A 95 -3.89 -10.36 -8.21
C SER A 95 -2.99 -9.14 -7.98
N VAL A 96 -3.54 -8.07 -7.37
CA VAL A 96 -2.81 -6.83 -7.11
C VAL A 96 -2.17 -6.92 -5.73
N ASP A 97 -0.83 -7.10 -5.72
CA ASP A 97 -0.06 -7.24 -4.49
C ASP A 97 0.09 -5.90 -3.76
N ALA A 98 0.37 -4.85 -4.52
CA ALA A 98 0.54 -3.51 -3.99
C ALA A 98 0.12 -2.44 -5.01
N MET A 99 -0.13 -1.23 -4.55
CA MET A 99 -0.36 -0.06 -5.37
C MET A 99 0.19 1.19 -4.70
N CYS A 100 0.54 2.20 -5.49
CA CYS A 100 0.82 3.53 -4.99
C CYS A 100 0.40 4.59 -6.02
N VAL A 101 0.20 5.80 -5.54
CA VAL A 101 0.02 6.99 -6.37
C VAL A 101 1.22 7.91 -6.18
N ASP A 102 1.50 8.74 -7.17
CA ASP A 102 2.45 9.83 -6.99
C ASP A 102 1.87 10.83 -5.97
N PRO A 103 2.58 11.14 -4.88
CA PRO A 103 2.10 12.07 -3.86
C PRO A 103 1.83 13.49 -4.36
N ASN A 104 2.32 13.84 -5.56
CA ASN A 104 2.15 15.15 -6.16
C ASN A 104 1.14 15.15 -7.33
N ASP A 105 0.69 13.96 -7.77
CA ASP A 105 -0.22 13.77 -8.90
C ASP A 105 -0.95 12.43 -8.75
N ASP A 106 -2.11 12.42 -8.12
CA ASP A 106 -2.87 11.20 -7.84
C ASP A 106 -3.59 10.59 -9.07
N ASP A 107 -3.45 11.19 -10.26
CA ASP A 107 -3.76 10.57 -11.53
C ASP A 107 -2.63 9.62 -12.02
N THR A 108 -1.42 9.79 -11.47
CA THR A 108 -0.29 8.88 -11.69
C THR A 108 -0.32 7.72 -10.70
N LEU A 109 -0.64 6.53 -11.22
CA LEU A 109 -0.90 5.30 -10.47
C LEU A 109 0.02 4.18 -10.89
N TYR A 110 0.54 3.43 -9.93
CA TYR A 110 1.31 2.19 -10.13
C TYR A 110 0.60 1.03 -9.46
N LEU A 111 0.41 -0.08 -10.19
CA LEU A 111 -0.16 -1.32 -9.70
C LEU A 111 0.87 -2.44 -9.84
N LEU A 112 1.31 -3.03 -8.76
CA LEU A 112 2.17 -4.20 -8.75
C LEU A 112 1.30 -5.46 -8.75
N CYS A 113 1.35 -6.21 -9.84
CA CYS A 113 0.46 -7.30 -10.12
C CYS A 113 1.22 -8.62 -10.34
N GLY A 114 0.70 -9.72 -9.79
CA GLY A 114 1.26 -11.05 -10.01
C GLY A 114 0.70 -12.11 -9.09
N CYS A 115 0.72 -13.35 -9.58
CA CYS A 115 0.36 -14.54 -8.81
C CYS A 115 1.16 -15.75 -9.31
N ALA A 116 1.93 -16.38 -8.43
CA ALA A 116 2.82 -17.51 -8.75
C ALA A 116 2.14 -18.70 -9.42
N TYR A 117 0.82 -18.82 -9.27
CA TYR A 117 0.09 -20.01 -9.72
C TYR A 117 -0.57 -19.84 -11.08
N PHE A 118 -0.57 -18.64 -11.64
CA PHE A 118 -1.26 -18.30 -12.88
C PHE A 118 -0.40 -17.41 -13.75
N SER A 119 -0.73 -17.35 -15.05
CA SER A 119 -0.09 -16.46 -16.03
C SER A 119 1.44 -16.59 -16.06
N ASP A 120 1.93 -17.85 -15.98
CA ASP A 120 3.35 -18.21 -15.97
C ASP A 120 4.16 -17.51 -14.86
N ALA A 121 3.48 -17.19 -13.73
CA ALA A 121 4.05 -16.47 -12.59
C ALA A 121 4.61 -15.07 -12.94
N ARG A 122 4.06 -14.41 -13.94
CA ARG A 122 4.47 -13.06 -14.32
C ARG A 122 4.27 -12.08 -13.18
N THR A 123 5.22 -11.16 -13.04
CA THR A 123 5.13 -9.99 -12.18
C THR A 123 5.23 -8.75 -13.05
N VAL A 124 4.20 -7.92 -12.99
CA VAL A 124 4.03 -6.76 -13.85
C VAL A 124 3.70 -5.54 -13.02
N ILE A 125 4.33 -4.42 -13.34
CA ILE A 125 3.91 -3.10 -12.87
C ILE A 125 3.09 -2.46 -13.99
N PHE A 126 1.81 -2.18 -13.70
CA PHE A 126 0.99 -1.34 -14.57
C PHE A 126 1.12 0.11 -14.11
N ARG A 127 1.58 0.99 -15.00
CA ARG A 127 1.69 2.44 -14.78
C ARG A 127 0.60 3.17 -15.55
N SER A 128 -0.06 4.11 -14.90
CA SER A 128 -1.02 5.03 -15.51
C SER A 128 -0.66 6.47 -15.17
N HIS A 129 -0.95 7.39 -16.08
CA HIS A 129 -0.85 8.84 -15.91
C HIS A 129 -2.20 9.56 -16.13
N ASP A 130 -3.30 8.80 -16.14
CA ASP A 130 -4.64 9.27 -16.44
C ASP A 130 -5.69 8.63 -15.52
N ALA A 131 -5.34 8.49 -14.24
CA ALA A 131 -6.19 7.91 -13.20
C ALA A 131 -6.69 6.48 -13.53
N GLY A 132 -5.89 5.72 -14.30
CA GLY A 132 -6.19 4.33 -14.66
C GLY A 132 -7.11 4.17 -15.87
N GLU A 133 -7.28 5.20 -16.71
CA GLU A 133 -7.99 5.06 -17.99
C GLU A 133 -7.15 4.24 -18.98
N THR A 134 -5.82 4.46 -18.99
CA THR A 134 -4.86 3.67 -19.78
C THR A 134 -3.67 3.23 -18.93
N PHE A 135 -3.04 2.12 -19.33
CA PHE A 135 -1.88 1.57 -18.64
C PHE A 135 -0.76 1.22 -19.60
N GLU A 136 0.46 1.46 -19.14
CA GLU A 136 1.68 0.89 -19.68
C GLU A 136 2.05 -0.35 -18.87
N GLU A 137 2.44 -1.42 -19.56
CA GLU A 137 2.84 -2.69 -18.94
C GLU A 137 4.36 -2.78 -18.84
N ILE A 138 4.88 -2.94 -17.63
CA ILE A 138 6.30 -3.05 -17.32
C ILE A 138 6.52 -4.42 -16.68
N ASP A 139 7.14 -5.35 -17.42
CA ASP A 139 7.40 -6.70 -16.94
C ASP A 139 8.69 -6.72 -16.11
N VAL A 140 8.58 -7.10 -14.84
CA VAL A 140 9.68 -7.20 -13.88
C VAL A 140 9.88 -8.64 -13.37
N THR A 141 9.32 -9.61 -14.08
CA THR A 141 9.33 -11.05 -13.70
C THR A 141 10.74 -11.59 -13.45
N ASP A 142 11.73 -11.15 -14.24
CA ASP A 142 13.11 -11.59 -14.10
C ASP A 142 13.83 -10.98 -12.89
N MET A 143 13.24 -9.97 -12.24
CA MET A 143 13.84 -9.25 -11.11
C MET A 143 13.22 -9.68 -9.78
N ILE A 144 11.89 -9.60 -9.67
CA ILE A 144 11.13 -9.93 -8.48
C ILE A 144 9.88 -10.73 -8.83
N GLN A 145 9.35 -11.44 -7.85
CA GLN A 145 8.06 -12.09 -7.94
C GLN A 145 7.13 -11.61 -6.83
N VAL A 146 5.85 -11.46 -7.12
CA VAL A 146 4.84 -11.10 -6.13
C VAL A 146 3.66 -12.06 -6.15
N HIS A 147 2.90 -12.05 -5.06
CA HIS A 147 1.78 -12.96 -4.85
C HIS A 147 0.60 -12.20 -4.27
N GLY A 148 -0.09 -11.40 -5.09
CA GLY A 148 -1.21 -10.58 -4.64
C GLY A 148 -2.32 -11.35 -3.92
N ASN A 149 -2.40 -12.68 -4.12
CA ASN A 149 -3.25 -13.59 -3.35
C ASN A 149 -2.45 -14.40 -2.29
N GLY A 150 -1.27 -13.94 -1.89
CA GLY A 150 -0.44 -14.57 -0.88
C GLY A 150 -0.74 -14.13 0.54
N TYR A 151 0.00 -14.71 1.50
CA TYR A 151 -0.14 -14.35 2.92
C TYR A 151 0.19 -12.89 3.22
N GLY A 152 1.08 -12.29 2.42
CA GLY A 152 1.50 -10.90 2.57
C GLY A 152 0.47 -9.84 2.11
N ARG A 153 -0.62 -10.21 1.44
CA ARG A 153 -1.59 -9.28 0.84
C ARG A 153 -2.18 -8.22 1.78
N GLN A 154 -2.13 -8.46 3.09
CA GLN A 154 -2.70 -7.60 4.13
C GLN A 154 -1.64 -6.79 4.89
N THR A 155 -0.36 -6.85 4.50
CA THR A 155 0.73 -6.27 5.28
C THR A 155 1.16 -4.88 4.82
N GLY A 156 0.38 -4.25 3.97
CA GLY A 156 0.65 -2.91 3.42
C GLY A 156 1.10 -2.94 1.96
N GLU A 157 1.63 -1.81 1.51
CA GLU A 157 2.08 -1.65 0.14
C GLU A 157 3.57 -1.96 0.01
N SER A 158 3.97 -2.62 -1.08
CA SER A 158 5.37 -2.95 -1.38
C SER A 158 5.91 -2.17 -2.57
N ILE A 159 5.21 -1.12 -2.98
CA ILE A 159 5.66 -0.14 -3.97
C ILE A 159 5.42 1.26 -3.43
N ALA A 160 6.37 2.18 -3.66
CA ALA A 160 6.29 3.54 -3.18
C ALA A 160 7.04 4.51 -4.11
N VAL A 161 6.46 5.68 -4.31
CA VAL A 161 7.07 6.82 -5.01
C VAL A 161 7.70 7.76 -3.99
N ASP A 162 8.90 8.27 -4.27
CA ASP A 162 9.55 9.27 -3.44
C ASP A 162 8.80 10.61 -3.55
N PRO A 163 8.30 11.19 -2.45
CA PRO A 163 7.51 12.41 -2.48
C PRO A 163 8.28 13.66 -2.90
N ASP A 164 9.60 13.67 -2.75
CA ASP A 164 10.45 14.79 -3.13
C ASP A 164 10.95 14.67 -4.58
N ASN A 165 10.96 13.44 -5.12
CA ASN A 165 11.39 13.17 -6.49
C ASN A 165 10.60 12.00 -7.09
N PRO A 166 9.49 12.25 -7.79
CA PRO A 166 8.61 11.20 -8.31
C PRO A 166 9.24 10.30 -9.40
N ASN A 167 10.43 10.65 -9.90
CA ASN A 167 11.19 9.74 -10.75
C ASN A 167 11.77 8.55 -9.97
N ILE A 168 11.90 8.67 -8.65
CA ILE A 168 12.42 7.58 -7.80
C ILE A 168 11.24 6.75 -7.27
N ILE A 169 11.26 5.45 -7.61
CA ILE A 169 10.25 4.50 -7.21
C ILE A 169 10.93 3.25 -6.67
N TYR A 170 10.50 2.79 -5.51
CA TYR A 170 10.95 1.53 -4.92
C TYR A 170 9.86 0.48 -5.00
N CYS A 171 10.25 -0.76 -5.33
CA CYS A 171 9.32 -1.88 -5.41
C CYS A 171 9.96 -3.13 -4.78
N GLY A 172 9.24 -3.76 -3.85
CA GLY A 172 9.68 -4.96 -3.14
C GLY A 172 8.89 -6.20 -3.57
N GLY A 173 9.58 -7.35 -3.57
CA GLY A 173 8.98 -8.65 -3.86
C GLY A 173 9.89 -9.78 -3.43
N ASP A 174 9.53 -11.01 -3.77
CA ASP A 174 10.39 -12.17 -3.56
C ASP A 174 11.49 -12.21 -4.63
N VAL A 175 12.69 -12.62 -4.23
CA VAL A 175 13.82 -12.79 -5.16
C VAL A 175 13.54 -13.94 -6.11
N THR A 176 13.61 -13.70 -7.42
CA THR A 176 13.49 -14.76 -8.42
C THR A 176 14.85 -15.28 -8.88
N ALA A 177 15.44 -14.64 -9.85
CA ALA A 177 16.75 -14.98 -10.38
C ALA A 177 17.78 -13.89 -10.12
N GLY A 178 17.33 -12.76 -9.58
CA GLY A 178 18.16 -11.63 -9.24
C GLY A 178 18.78 -11.75 -7.85
N ASP A 179 19.54 -10.75 -7.48
CA ASP A 179 20.28 -10.71 -6.23
C ASP A 179 19.59 -9.82 -5.18
N SER A 180 18.36 -9.35 -5.42
CA SER A 180 17.71 -8.41 -4.53
C SER A 180 16.19 -8.58 -4.51
N ALA A 181 15.60 -8.49 -3.31
CA ALA A 181 14.17 -8.41 -3.09
C ALA A 181 13.61 -6.99 -3.25
N LEU A 182 14.47 -6.01 -3.52
CA LEU A 182 14.12 -4.62 -3.74
C LEU A 182 14.67 -4.16 -5.09
N ILE A 183 13.82 -3.61 -5.91
CA ILE A 183 14.17 -2.94 -7.16
C ILE A 183 13.81 -1.46 -7.09
N MET A 184 14.47 -0.65 -7.89
CA MET A 184 14.28 0.80 -7.92
C MET A 184 14.28 1.30 -9.37
N SER A 185 13.44 2.28 -9.62
CA SER A 185 13.51 3.13 -10.80
C SER A 185 14.03 4.51 -10.41
N GLU A 186 14.76 5.17 -11.33
CA GLU A 186 15.23 6.56 -11.20
C GLU A 186 14.69 7.46 -12.33
N ASP A 187 13.78 6.91 -13.15
CA ASP A 187 13.25 7.55 -14.36
C ASP A 187 11.71 7.46 -14.45
N GLY A 188 11.03 7.44 -13.29
CA GLY A 188 9.56 7.42 -13.24
C GLY A 188 8.94 6.07 -13.62
N GLY A 189 9.73 5.00 -13.56
CA GLY A 189 9.29 3.64 -13.84
C GLY A 189 9.60 3.14 -15.25
N ASP A 190 10.32 3.89 -16.08
CA ASP A 190 10.71 3.44 -17.42
C ASP A 190 11.71 2.30 -17.38
N THR A 191 12.69 2.38 -16.47
CA THR A 191 13.66 1.31 -16.24
C THR A 191 13.77 0.96 -14.76
N TRP A 192 14.12 -0.31 -14.49
CA TRP A 192 14.24 -0.83 -13.13
C TRP A 192 15.57 -1.53 -12.92
N SER A 193 16.11 -1.43 -11.72
CA SER A 193 17.36 -2.06 -11.35
C SER A 193 17.33 -2.59 -9.93
N PRO A 194 18.03 -3.71 -9.63
CA PRO A 194 18.16 -4.23 -8.26
C PRO A 194 18.88 -3.23 -7.36
N VAL A 195 18.39 -3.06 -6.13
CA VAL A 195 19.07 -2.30 -5.09
C VAL A 195 20.08 -3.23 -4.39
N MET A 196 21.35 -2.98 -4.57
CA MET A 196 22.45 -3.85 -4.10
C MET A 196 22.43 -4.04 -2.58
N GLY A 197 22.64 -5.28 -2.15
CA GLY A 197 22.84 -5.64 -0.74
C GLY A 197 21.59 -6.11 -0.02
N TYR A 198 20.41 -6.01 -0.62
CA TYR A 198 19.15 -6.48 -0.01
C TYR A 198 18.93 -7.99 -0.11
N ASP A 199 19.69 -8.68 -0.94
CA ASP A 199 19.80 -10.15 -1.00
C ASP A 199 20.26 -10.78 0.33
N LYS A 200 21.04 -10.02 1.11
CA LYS A 200 21.71 -10.48 2.33
C LYS A 200 20.96 -10.17 3.63
N LEU A 201 19.83 -9.48 3.55
CA LEU A 201 19.09 -9.08 4.75
C LEU A 201 18.33 -10.24 5.41
N GLY A 202 18.42 -11.46 4.86
CA GLY A 202 17.71 -12.63 5.41
C GLY A 202 16.22 -12.39 5.52
N LEU A 203 15.70 -11.59 4.62
CA LEU A 203 14.28 -11.28 4.56
C LEU A 203 13.58 -12.55 4.11
N PHE A 204 12.73 -13.02 4.98
CA PHE A 204 11.94 -14.20 4.76
C PHE A 204 11.10 -14.04 3.48
N GLU A 205 10.67 -15.16 2.93
CA GLU A 205 9.84 -15.42 1.75
C GLU A 205 8.60 -14.52 1.55
N TYR A 206 8.42 -13.50 2.34
CA TYR A 206 7.27 -12.61 2.35
C TYR A 206 7.67 -11.14 2.44
N SER A 207 8.38 -10.69 1.41
CA SER A 207 8.51 -9.28 1.02
C SER A 207 8.81 -8.24 2.11
N ILE A 208 9.64 -7.29 1.75
CA ILE A 208 9.69 -5.99 2.41
C ILE A 208 8.35 -5.30 2.13
N LYS A 209 7.39 -5.47 3.04
CA LYS A 209 6.19 -4.64 3.05
C LYS A 209 6.40 -3.56 4.09
N TRP A 210 6.34 -2.32 3.67
CA TRP A 210 6.50 -1.11 4.48
C TRP A 210 5.26 -0.84 5.33
#